data_c046deefcb7cbdae4dbc8b5008a4279d
#
_entry.id   c046deefcb7cbdae4dbc8b5008a4279d
#
_cell.length_a   1.000
_cell.length_b   1.000
_cell.length_c   1.000
_cell.angle_alpha   90.00
_cell.angle_beta   90.00
_cell.angle_gamma   90.00
#
_symmetry.space_group_name_H-M   'P 1'
#
loop_
_entity.id
_entity.type
_entity.pdbx_description
1 polymer ?
#
loop_
_entity_poly.entity_id
_entity_poly.type
_entity_poly.pdbx_seq_one_letter_code
_entity_poly.pdbx_strand_id
1 'polypeptide(L)' 'MAFSEPEKAALLSVKGVGPTVIKRFEEIGIDSFSKLSTYNAKNIAEMVASMLRTTCWKNSPQALLAVESAIEKAKQGL' A
#
# COMPACT_ATOMS: atom_id res chain seq x y z
N MET A 1 0.45 -6.50 -12.85
CA MET A 1 -1.00 -6.34 -12.62
C MET A 1 -1.23 -5.09 -11.81
N ALA A 2 -2.36 -4.45 -11.99
CA ALA A 2 -2.66 -3.18 -11.35
C ALA A 2 -4.02 -3.24 -10.65
N PHE A 3 -4.22 -2.37 -9.67
CA PHE A 3 -5.53 -2.22 -9.04
C PHE A 3 -6.57 -1.85 -10.09
N SER A 4 -7.81 -2.28 -9.88
CA SER A 4 -8.92 -1.85 -10.72
C SER A 4 -9.13 -0.34 -10.57
N GLU A 5 -9.78 0.28 -11.54
CA GLU A 5 -10.03 1.73 -11.49
C GLU A 5 -10.75 2.16 -10.21
N PRO A 6 -11.85 1.49 -9.79
CA PRO A 6 -12.51 1.87 -8.54
C PRO A 6 -11.61 1.73 -7.32
N GLU A 7 -10.83 0.67 -7.25
CA GLU A 7 -9.91 0.44 -6.13
C GLU A 7 -8.82 1.50 -6.09
N LYS A 8 -8.25 1.81 -7.25
CA LYS A 8 -7.21 2.83 -7.35
C LYS A 8 -7.74 4.20 -6.95
N ALA A 9 -8.93 4.56 -7.42
CA ALA A 9 -9.56 5.81 -7.06
C ALA A 9 -9.84 5.89 -5.56
N ALA A 10 -10.31 4.81 -4.97
CA ALA A 10 -10.55 4.75 -3.54
C ALA A 10 -9.27 4.94 -2.74
N LEU A 11 -8.18 4.30 -3.16
CA LEU A 11 -6.89 4.45 -2.48
C LEU A 11 -6.37 5.88 -2.62
N LEU A 12 -6.53 6.50 -3.77
CA LEU A 12 -6.09 7.89 -3.98
C LEU A 12 -6.86 8.87 -3.11
N SER A 13 -8.09 8.53 -2.70
CA SER A 13 -8.88 9.38 -1.82
C SER A 13 -8.42 9.28 -0.36
N VAL A 14 -7.61 8.31 -0.02
CA VAL A 14 -7.11 8.12 1.34
C VAL A 14 -5.99 9.10 1.61
N LYS A 15 -6.09 9.83 2.73
CA LYS A 15 -5.07 10.81 3.10
C LYS A 15 -3.72 10.11 3.28
N GLY A 16 -2.70 10.66 2.64
CA GLY A 16 -1.34 10.12 2.73
C GLY A 16 -1.03 9.08 1.68
N VAL A 17 -2.03 8.58 0.95
CA VAL A 17 -1.82 7.59 -0.11
C VAL A 17 -1.80 8.31 -1.45
N GLY A 18 -0.68 8.23 -2.14
CA GLY A 18 -0.53 8.84 -3.46
C GLY A 18 -0.22 7.78 -4.51
N PRO A 19 -0.04 8.22 -5.78
CA PRO A 19 0.28 7.29 -6.86
C PRO A 19 1.53 6.46 -6.60
N THR A 20 2.53 7.03 -5.92
CA THR A 20 3.76 6.32 -5.60
C THR A 20 3.51 5.13 -4.68
N VAL A 21 2.67 5.32 -3.65
CA VAL A 21 2.34 4.25 -2.72
C VAL A 21 1.64 3.10 -3.44
N ILE A 22 0.68 3.44 -4.30
CA ILE A 22 -0.06 2.46 -5.09
C ILE A 22 0.90 1.69 -6.00
N LYS A 23 1.81 2.40 -6.66
CA LYS A 23 2.81 1.79 -7.52
C LYS A 23 3.67 0.78 -6.75
N ARG A 24 4.09 1.12 -5.52
CA ARG A 24 4.89 0.21 -4.70
C ARG A 24 4.12 -1.06 -4.37
N PHE A 25 2.83 -0.93 -4.06
CA PHE A 25 2.00 -2.12 -3.82
C PHE A 25 1.97 -3.01 -5.06
N GLU A 26 1.74 -2.43 -6.22
CA GLU A 26 1.69 -3.18 -7.46
C GLU A 26 3.01 -3.89 -7.74
N GLU A 27 4.12 -3.23 -7.46
CA GLU A 27 5.45 -3.81 -7.69
C GLU A 27 5.75 -5.02 -6.82
N ILE A 28 5.17 -5.08 -5.63
CA ILE A 28 5.36 -6.24 -4.73
C ILE A 28 4.25 -7.29 -4.89
N GLY A 29 3.41 -7.12 -5.91
CA GLY A 29 2.39 -8.12 -6.23
C GLY A 29 1.03 -7.89 -5.58
N ILE A 30 0.82 -6.75 -4.93
CA ILE A 30 -0.47 -6.40 -4.32
C ILE A 30 -1.24 -5.55 -5.31
N ASP A 31 -2.26 -6.11 -5.93
CA ASP A 31 -3.02 -5.46 -6.99
C ASP A 31 -4.53 -5.48 -6.76
N SER A 32 -4.96 -5.79 -5.54
CA SER A 32 -6.38 -5.79 -5.20
C SER A 32 -6.56 -5.56 -3.70
N PHE A 33 -7.75 -5.10 -3.32
CA PHE A 33 -8.11 -4.95 -1.92
C PHE A 33 -8.10 -6.29 -1.18
N SER A 34 -8.49 -7.35 -1.86
CA SER A 34 -8.46 -8.69 -1.27
C SER A 34 -7.06 -9.07 -0.81
N LYS A 35 -6.06 -8.79 -1.63
CA LYS A 35 -4.67 -9.04 -1.25
C LYS A 35 -4.20 -8.06 -0.19
N LEU A 36 -4.45 -6.77 -0.40
CA LEU A 36 -3.98 -5.73 0.51
C LEU A 36 -4.49 -5.94 1.93
N SER A 37 -5.75 -6.35 2.08
CA SER A 37 -6.35 -6.54 3.40
C SER A 37 -5.77 -7.73 4.17
N THR A 38 -5.04 -8.62 3.50
CA THR A 38 -4.42 -9.79 4.17
C THR A 38 -3.05 -9.48 4.75
N TYR A 39 -2.48 -8.33 4.42
CA TYR A 39 -1.16 -7.92 4.91
C TYR A 39 -1.31 -6.89 6.03
N ASN A 40 -0.26 -6.74 6.82
CA ASN A 40 -0.18 -5.62 7.76
C ASN A 40 0.87 -4.62 7.26
N ALA A 41 0.83 -3.40 7.83
CA ALA A 41 1.70 -2.31 7.36
C ALA A 41 3.18 -2.67 7.49
N LYS A 42 3.56 -3.33 8.57
CA LYS A 42 4.95 -3.72 8.79
C LYS A 42 5.44 -4.67 7.72
N ASN A 43 4.63 -5.67 7.37
CA ASN A 43 5.01 -6.64 6.34
C ASN A 43 5.17 -5.97 4.98
N ILE A 44 4.24 -5.08 4.63
CA ILE A 44 4.32 -4.36 3.36
C ILE A 44 5.56 -3.47 3.33
N ALA A 45 5.83 -2.75 4.43
CA ALA A 45 7.00 -1.89 4.49
C ALA A 45 8.29 -2.69 4.33
N GLU A 46 8.38 -3.86 4.94
CA GLU A 46 9.53 -4.73 4.80
C GLU A 46 9.70 -5.24 3.36
N MET A 47 8.60 -5.61 2.72
CA MET A 47 8.62 -6.08 1.33
C MET A 47 9.08 -4.97 0.38
N VAL A 48 8.56 -3.76 0.57
CA VAL A 48 8.96 -2.61 -0.26
C VAL A 48 10.42 -2.26 0.00
N ALA A 49 10.84 -2.23 1.26
CA ALA A 49 12.23 -1.92 1.62
C ALA A 49 13.19 -2.93 0.99
N SER A 50 12.83 -4.21 1.02
CA SER A 50 13.64 -5.26 0.42
C SER A 50 13.72 -5.09 -1.11
N MET A 51 12.59 -4.80 -1.76
CA MET A 51 12.55 -4.59 -3.20
C MET A 51 13.41 -3.41 -3.63
N LEU A 52 13.35 -2.31 -2.87
CA LEU A 52 14.10 -1.09 -3.18
C LEU A 52 15.52 -1.12 -2.63
N ARG A 53 15.86 -2.16 -1.86
CA ARG A 53 17.17 -2.30 -1.20
C ARG A 53 17.51 -1.09 -0.34
N THR A 54 16.51 -0.62 0.43
CA THR A 54 16.65 0.53 1.32
C THR A 54 15.78 0.32 2.54
N THR A 55 16.15 0.95 3.65
CA THR A 55 15.36 0.91 4.88
C THR A 55 14.46 2.14 5.04
N CYS A 56 14.45 3.05 4.06
CA CYS A 56 13.69 4.30 4.15
C CYS A 56 12.20 4.06 4.42
N TRP A 57 11.59 3.15 3.68
CA TRP A 57 10.17 2.83 3.86
C TRP A 57 9.90 2.20 5.22
N LYS A 58 10.77 1.29 5.62
CA LYS A 58 10.65 0.55 6.87
C LYS A 58 10.75 1.48 8.08
N ASN A 59 11.57 2.52 7.98
CA ASN A 59 11.84 3.44 9.07
C ASN A 59 11.06 4.76 8.97
N SER A 60 10.18 4.90 7.97
CA SER A 60 9.44 6.14 7.76
C SER A 60 8.05 6.04 8.42
N PRO A 61 7.79 6.84 9.48
CA PRO A 61 6.44 6.86 10.08
C PRO A 61 5.36 7.26 9.08
N GLN A 62 5.67 8.19 8.17
CA GLN A 62 4.71 8.63 7.16
C GLN A 62 4.35 7.51 6.20
N ALA A 63 5.35 6.75 5.74
CA ALA A 63 5.09 5.61 4.86
C ALA A 63 4.26 4.54 5.57
N LEU A 64 4.59 4.24 6.82
CA LEU A 64 3.84 3.26 7.59
C LEU A 64 2.39 3.69 7.79
N LEU A 65 2.15 4.97 8.10
CA LEU A 65 0.79 5.49 8.26
C LEU A 65 0.00 5.42 6.96
N ALA A 66 0.65 5.75 5.84
CA ALA A 66 0.01 5.65 4.53
C ALA A 66 -0.40 4.21 4.22
N VAL A 67 0.49 3.28 4.49
CA VAL A 67 0.22 1.85 4.27
C VAL A 67 -0.92 1.36 5.18
N GLU A 68 -0.89 1.74 6.46
CA GLU A 68 -1.96 1.38 7.40
C GLU A 68 -3.31 1.92 6.94
N SER A 69 -3.35 3.18 6.50
CA SER A 69 -4.59 3.79 6.00
C SER A 69 -5.09 3.08 4.77
N ALA A 70 -4.20 2.69 3.87
CA ALA A 70 -4.57 1.94 2.67
C ALA A 70 -5.14 0.57 3.03
N ILE A 71 -4.55 -0.13 3.99
CA ILE A 71 -5.03 -1.43 4.45
C ILE A 71 -6.43 -1.29 5.07
N GLU A 72 -6.63 -0.26 5.89
CA GLU A 72 -7.96 0.01 6.47
C GLU A 72 -9.01 0.22 5.39
N LYS A 73 -8.67 0.99 4.36
CA LYS A 73 -9.57 1.21 3.24
C LYS A 73 -9.89 -0.10 2.52
N ALA A 74 -8.89 -0.95 2.34
CA ALA A 74 -9.07 -2.25 1.71
C ALA A 74 -10.01 -3.15 2.51
N LYS A 75 -9.92 -3.09 3.84
CA LYS A 75 -10.80 -3.87 4.72
C LYS A 75 -12.24 -3.34 4.69
N GLN A 76 -12.41 -2.04 4.55
CA GLN A 76 -13.74 -1.43 4.43
C GLN A 76 -14.38 -1.73 3.07
N GLY A 77 -13.55 -1.88 2.05
CA GLY A 77 -14.00 -2.08 0.68
C GLY A 77 -14.38 -0.79 0.00
N LEU A 78 -14.99 -0.93 -1.14
CA LEU A 78 -15.46 0.21 -1.92
C LEU A 78 -16.82 0.66 -1.39
#